data_f8ec8a39d7726dca2b4bcc306742a201
#
_entry.id   f8ec8a39d7726dca2b4bcc306742a201
#
_cell.length_a   1.000
_cell.length_b   1.000
_cell.length_c   1.000
_cell.angle_alpha   90.00
_cell.angle_beta   90.00
_cell.angle_gamma   90.00
#
_symmetry.space_group_name_H-M   'P 1'
#
loop_
_entity.id
_entity.type
_entity.pdbx_description
1 polymer ?
#
loop_
_entity_poly.entity_id
_entity_poly.type
_entity_poly.pdbx_seq_one_letter_code
_entity_poly.pdbx_strand_id
1 'polypeptide(L)'
;MSLVAIDRPDAPTLSRAAVVLATAGPALWRVVDPSGRVLGHLQAVADATGVRYRARRFHAPTRAFRDLGDFCTADDAVDCLRFAR
;
A
#
# COMPACT_ATOMS: atom_id res chain seq x y z
N MET A 1 24.25 10.65 -8.77
CA MET A 1 23.77 10.53 -8.30
C MET A 1 22.68 10.00 -8.58
N SER A 2 22.32 9.30 -8.76
CA SER A 2 21.54 8.64 -9.06
C SER A 2 20.44 8.44 -8.29
N LEU A 3 19.99 9.18 -7.70
CA LEU A 3 18.97 9.08 -6.84
C LEU A 3 17.66 8.95 -7.48
N VAL A 4 17.64 9.10 -8.76
CA VAL A 4 16.42 9.05 -9.49
C VAL A 4 15.67 7.76 -9.30
N ALA A 5 16.40 6.70 -9.19
CA ALA A 5 15.77 5.41 -9.06
C ALA A 5 14.97 5.26 -7.79
N ILE A 6 15.25 6.09 -6.81
CA ILE A 6 14.60 5.96 -5.54
C ILE A 6 13.21 6.56 -5.55
N ASP A 7 12.94 7.45 -6.49
CA ASP A 7 11.67 8.14 -6.53
C ASP A 7 10.52 7.21 -6.91
N ARG A 8 10.81 6.08 -7.53
CA ARG A 8 9.78 5.15 -7.97
C ARG A 8 10.12 3.74 -7.57
N PRO A 9 9.94 3.41 -6.32
CA PRO A 9 10.23 2.04 -5.89
C PRO A 9 9.30 1.07 -6.59
N ASP A 10 9.81 -0.11 -6.88
CA ASP A 10 9.01 -1.17 -7.43
C ASP A 10 7.95 -1.60 -6.42
N ALA A 11 6.86 -2.14 -6.91
CA ALA A 11 5.83 -2.67 -6.05
C ALA A 11 6.43 -3.79 -5.19
N PRO A 12 6.08 -3.84 -3.91
CA PRO A 12 6.58 -4.88 -3.04
C PRO A 12 6.05 -6.25 -3.45
N THR A 13 6.82 -7.29 -3.16
CA THR A 13 6.39 -8.66 -3.39
C THR A 13 5.54 -9.12 -2.22
N LEU A 14 4.38 -9.69 -2.55
CA LEU A 14 3.48 -10.22 -1.54
C LEU A 14 3.59 -11.74 -1.54
N SER A 15 3.66 -12.33 -0.35
CA SER A 15 3.81 -13.77 -0.23
C SER A 15 2.57 -14.49 0.27
N ARG A 16 1.62 -13.78 0.87
CA ARG A 16 0.45 -14.42 1.45
C ARG A 16 -0.86 -14.10 0.75
N ALA A 17 -0.96 -12.94 0.15
CA ALA A 17 -2.24 -12.48 -0.38
C ALA A 17 -2.29 -12.58 -1.89
N ALA A 18 -3.40 -13.06 -2.42
CA ALA A 18 -3.60 -13.13 -3.87
C ALA A 18 -4.25 -11.83 -4.35
N VAL A 19 -3.55 -10.73 -4.20
CA VAL A 19 -4.03 -9.43 -4.65
C VAL A 19 -3.09 -8.88 -5.70
N VAL A 20 -3.57 -7.91 -6.47
CA VAL A 20 -2.77 -7.19 -7.45
C VAL A 20 -2.52 -5.80 -6.94
N LEU A 21 -1.29 -5.33 -7.08
CA LEU A 21 -0.93 -3.96 -6.73
C LEU A 21 -0.85 -3.16 -8.02
N ALA A 22 -1.78 -2.23 -8.19
CA ALA A 22 -1.82 -1.37 -9.37
C ALA A 22 -1.28 0.00 -8.99
N THR A 23 -0.33 0.51 -9.76
CA THR A 23 0.28 1.80 -9.46
C THR A 23 -0.77 2.91 -9.46
N ALA A 24 -0.79 3.67 -8.37
CA ALA A 24 -1.72 4.78 -8.20
C ALA A 24 -1.00 6.12 -8.00
N GLY A 25 0.31 6.08 -7.81
CA GLY A 25 1.12 7.28 -7.62
C GLY A 25 2.52 6.88 -7.21
N PRO A 26 3.39 7.85 -6.92
CA PRO A 26 4.74 7.55 -6.44
C PRO A 26 4.67 6.77 -5.13
N ALA A 27 5.26 5.59 -5.11
CA ALA A 27 5.28 4.72 -3.94
C ALA A 27 3.88 4.44 -3.38
N LEU A 28 2.87 4.45 -4.25
CA LEU A 28 1.48 4.25 -3.86
C LEU A 28 0.83 3.26 -4.82
N TRP A 29 0.21 2.22 -4.27
CA TRP A 29 -0.44 1.19 -5.07
C TRP A 29 -1.86 0.96 -4.60
N ARG A 30 -2.75 0.72 -5.57
CA ARG A 30 -4.11 0.30 -5.28
C ARG A 30 -4.09 -1.20 -5.08
N VAL A 31 -4.69 -1.67 -4.02
CA VAL A 31 -4.74 -3.09 -3.69
C VAL A 31 -6.06 -3.65 -4.19
N VAL A 32 -5.99 -4.56 -5.17
CA VAL A 32 -7.16 -5.10 -5.84
C VAL A 32 -7.23 -6.60 -5.61
N ASP A 33 -8.38 -7.10 -5.16
CA ASP A 33 -8.54 -8.52 -4.91
C ASP A 33 -8.82 -9.27 -6.22
N PRO A 34 -8.83 -10.62 -6.20
CA PRO A 34 -9.05 -11.38 -7.43
C PRO A 34 -10.39 -11.12 -8.11
N SER A 35 -11.37 -10.59 -7.41
CA SER A 35 -12.66 -10.28 -8.02
C SER A 35 -12.67 -8.89 -8.67
N GLY A 36 -11.57 -8.15 -8.57
CA GLY A 36 -11.49 -6.80 -9.12
C GLY A 36 -11.89 -5.71 -8.15
N ARG A 37 -12.18 -6.06 -6.92
CA ARG A 37 -12.60 -5.10 -5.91
C ARG A 37 -11.39 -4.41 -5.30
N VAL A 38 -11.46 -3.09 -5.15
CA VAL A 38 -10.40 -2.33 -4.52
C VAL A 38 -10.57 -2.42 -3.01
N LEU A 39 -9.56 -2.99 -2.34
CA LEU A 39 -9.58 -3.13 -0.89
C LEU A 39 -9.06 -1.88 -0.19
N GLY A 40 -8.18 -1.16 -0.84
CA GLY A 40 -7.57 0.03 -0.28
C GLY A 40 -6.30 0.37 -1.01
N HIS A 41 -5.44 1.12 -0.35
CA HIS A 41 -4.17 1.55 -0.93
C HIS A 41 -3.02 1.20 0.00
N LEU A 42 -1.88 0.93 -0.60
CA LEU A 42 -0.64 0.63 0.09
C LEU A 42 0.37 1.69 -0.28
N GLN A 43 0.96 2.34 0.69
CA GLN A 43 1.96 3.37 0.45
C GLN A 43 3.26 3.01 1.15
N ALA A 44 4.37 3.06 0.42
CA ALA A 44 5.68 2.88 1.02
C ALA A 44 6.13 4.21 1.60
N VAL A 45 6.53 4.19 2.86
CA VAL A 45 6.95 5.39 3.58
C VAL A 45 8.32 5.13 4.15
N ALA A 46 9.28 5.96 3.82
CA ALA A 46 10.64 5.82 4.35
C ALA A 46 10.80 6.68 5.60
N ASP A 47 11.47 6.13 6.59
CA ASP A 47 11.84 6.88 7.77
C ASP A 47 13.29 6.53 8.17
N ALA A 48 13.73 6.98 9.33
CA ALA A 48 15.12 6.78 9.75
C ALA A 48 15.47 5.30 9.94
N THR A 49 14.47 4.45 10.12
CA THR A 49 14.72 3.03 10.35
C THR A 49 14.49 2.17 9.12
N GLY A 50 14.10 2.76 8.00
CA GLY A 50 13.87 2.04 6.76
C GLY A 50 12.52 2.31 6.16
N VAL A 51 12.00 1.35 5.40
CA VAL A 51 10.73 1.50 4.70
C VAL A 51 9.64 0.80 5.50
N ARG A 52 8.52 1.49 5.64
CA ARG A 52 7.31 0.93 6.20
C ARG A 52 6.20 1.01 5.18
N TYR A 53 5.19 0.19 5.35
CA TYR A 53 4.06 0.14 4.43
C TYR A 53 2.80 0.59 5.16
N ARG A 54 2.21 1.67 4.64
CA ARG A 54 1.03 2.28 5.24
C ARG A 54 -0.21 1.75 4.54
N ALA A 55 -1.13 1.18 5.31
CA ALA A 55 -2.42 0.74 4.80
C ALA A 55 -3.38 1.92 4.86
N ARG A 56 -3.97 2.25 3.73
CA ARG A 56 -4.85 3.41 3.62
C ARG A 56 -6.15 2.99 2.96
N ARG A 57 -7.25 3.53 3.43
CA ARG A 57 -8.56 3.25 2.84
C ARG A 57 -9.22 4.58 2.46
N PHE A 58 -9.72 4.64 1.24
CA PHE A 58 -10.41 5.83 0.78
C PHE A 58 -11.81 5.86 1.39
N HIS A 59 -12.16 6.99 2.00
CA HIS A 59 -13.48 7.18 2.57
C HIS A 59 -14.23 8.14 1.65
N ALA A 60 -15.08 7.59 0.82
CA ALA A 60 -15.75 8.35 -0.23
C ALA A 60 -16.56 9.54 0.27
N PRO A 61 -17.33 9.42 1.38
CA PRO A 61 -18.11 10.57 1.84
C PRO A 61 -17.29 11.81 2.14
N THR A 62 -16.06 11.64 2.65
CA THR A 62 -15.19 12.78 2.97
C THR A 62 -14.16 13.03 1.89
N ARG A 63 -14.07 12.13 0.87
CA ARG A 63 -13.08 12.19 -0.19
C ARG A 63 -11.66 12.25 0.35
N ALA A 64 -11.41 11.54 1.42
CA ALA A 64 -10.10 11.54 2.06
C ALA A 64 -9.67 10.11 2.37
N PHE A 65 -8.35 9.90 2.44
CA PHE A 65 -7.82 8.62 2.87
C PHE A 65 -7.79 8.56 4.38
N ARG A 66 -8.05 7.38 4.90
CA ARG A 66 -7.91 7.08 6.31
C ARG A 66 -6.76 6.12 6.47
N ASP A 67 -5.79 6.48 7.29
CA ASP A 67 -4.66 5.63 7.55
C ASP A 67 -5.05 4.60 8.60
N LEU A 68 -4.88 3.33 8.25
CA LEU A 68 -5.23 2.23 9.16
C LEU A 68 -4.05 1.79 9.99
N GLY A 69 -2.84 2.07 9.54
CA GLY A 69 -1.64 1.74 10.28
C GLY A 69 -0.44 1.62 9.37
N ASP A 70 0.74 1.58 9.97
CA ASP A 70 2.00 1.39 9.27
C ASP A 70 2.57 0.05 9.71
N PHE A 71 3.11 -0.70 8.75
CA PHE A 71 3.55 -2.06 8.99
C PHE A 71 4.95 -2.26 8.45
N CYS A 72 5.68 -3.21 9.04
CA CYS A 72 7.03 -3.51 8.60
C CYS A 72 7.06 -4.22 7.26
N THR A 73 6.00 -4.94 6.91
CA THR A 73 5.93 -5.67 5.65
C THR A 73 4.69 -5.30 4.88
N ALA A 74 4.78 -5.44 3.57
CA ALA A 74 3.63 -5.19 2.71
C ALA A 74 2.52 -6.21 2.96
N ASP A 75 2.89 -7.47 3.24
CA ASP A 75 1.89 -8.49 3.55
C ASP A 75 1.03 -8.11 4.75
N ASP A 76 1.64 -7.60 5.80
CA ASP A 76 0.89 -7.20 6.99
C ASP A 76 -0.05 -6.03 6.68
N ALA A 77 0.41 -5.08 5.88
CA ALA A 77 -0.42 -3.94 5.50
C ALA A 77 -1.62 -4.41 4.66
N VAL A 78 -1.39 -5.31 3.72
CA VAL A 78 -2.45 -5.87 2.90
C VAL A 78 -3.45 -6.67 3.76
N ASP A 79 -2.95 -7.43 4.73
CA ASP A 79 -3.82 -8.17 5.64
C ASP A 79 -4.72 -7.21 6.41
N CYS A 80 -4.19 -6.06 6.83
CA CYS A 80 -5.00 -5.05 7.49
C CYS A 80 -6.15 -4.59 6.58
N LEU A 81 -5.87 -4.37 5.30
CA LEU A 81 -6.90 -3.95 4.36
C LEU A 81 -7.92 -5.06 4.09
N ARG A 82 -7.48 -6.31 4.08
CA ARG A 82 -8.37 -7.44 3.82
C ARG A 82 -9.31 -7.72 4.98
N PHE A 83 -8.84 -7.54 6.20
CA PHE A 83 -9.57 -8.00 7.37
C PHE A 83 -10.08 -6.87 8.27
N ALA A 84 -9.68 -5.64 8.07
CA ALA A 84 -10.19 -4.52 8.85
C ALA A 84 -11.63 -4.21 8.46
N ARG A 85 -12.41 -3.78 9.42
CA ARG A 85 -13.82 -3.48 9.22
C ARG A 85 -14.12 -2.01 9.31
#